data_00a33ca58a046143bd08a10f82bd4662
#
_entry.id   00a33ca58a046143bd08a10f82bd4662
#
_cell.length_a   1.000
_cell.length_b   1.000
_cell.length_c   1.000
_cell.angle_alpha   90.00
_cell.angle_beta   90.00
_cell.angle_gamma   90.00
#
_symmetry.space_group_name_H-M   'P 1'
#
loop_
_entity.id
_entity.type
_entity.pdbx_description
1 polymer ?
#
loop_
_entity_poly.entity_id
_entity_poly.type
_entity_poly.pdbx_seq_one_letter_code
_entity_poly.pdbx_strand_id
1 'polypeptide(L)'
;MGTECITEQMGFQQLGRRAVIGRFDGGKISSDAGGVLLREVERRTQILRRLAGCFRDYRNEDRIEHPVGSLIRQRVYGIALGYEDLNDHDSIRHDVVMGLLSEKRDPSGRDRVREQDQGKAIAGKSTLNRLELTPEDANEKSRYKKIVADQGAIDELMVAVFIESYESAPSEVVLDVDATDDPLHGNQEGRYFHGYYSEYCYLPLYIFSGEHLLCARLRQANEDPASGVRQELVRIVKKLREVWPGVRIIVRGDSGFCRDEIMSFCEGEGQLDYVLGLAKNSRLIKEIGAEMAQAQQSYKSTQQPARVFKDFRYRTRKSWSCERRVVGKAEYLAKGENPRFIVTSISSEEKEARELYEDFYCARGDMENRIKEQQLGLFADRTSTSWMRSNQLRLYFSSFAYILVHALRRLGLEGTELAKAQCDTIRLKLFKIGAQIQVSVRKVWISFSESYPYLNLFQQVFARLQQIPACG
;
A
#
# COMPACT_ATOMS: atom_id res chain seq x y z
N MET A 1 33.89 -47.19 9.47
CA MET A 1 32.56 -47.25 10.12
C MET A 1 32.17 -45.78 10.40
N GLY A 2 31.30 -45.22 9.56
CA GLY A 2 30.82 -43.87 9.77
C GLY A 2 29.86 -43.85 10.95
N THR A 3 30.16 -43.07 11.94
CA THR A 3 29.20 -42.72 13.00
C THR A 3 28.05 -41.93 12.36
N GLU A 4 26.92 -42.60 12.11
CA GLU A 4 25.66 -41.94 11.85
C GLU A 4 25.37 -41.02 13.02
N CYS A 5 25.34 -39.72 12.77
CA CYS A 5 24.93 -38.71 13.74
C CYS A 5 23.43 -38.98 14.02
N ILE A 6 23.14 -39.62 15.14
CA ILE A 6 21.77 -39.86 15.62
C ILE A 6 21.17 -38.48 15.86
N THR A 7 20.27 -38.04 15.01
CA THR A 7 19.52 -36.80 15.18
C THR A 7 18.79 -36.89 16.52
N GLU A 8 19.06 -35.95 17.41
CA GLU A 8 18.56 -35.95 18.78
C GLU A 8 17.04 -36.00 18.79
N GLN A 9 16.46 -37.06 19.38
CA GLN A 9 15.04 -37.26 19.48
C GLN A 9 14.48 -36.55 20.71
N MET A 10 13.41 -35.81 20.52
CA MET A 10 12.69 -35.14 21.60
C MET A 10 11.39 -35.92 21.89
N GLY A 11 11.24 -36.38 23.15
CA GLY A 11 10.00 -36.99 23.62
C GLY A 11 9.03 -35.93 24.14
N PHE A 12 7.84 -35.89 23.62
CA PHE A 12 6.74 -35.03 24.07
C PHE A 12 5.74 -35.82 24.91
N GLN A 13 4.73 -35.13 25.47
CA GLN A 13 3.67 -35.76 26.23
C GLN A 13 2.94 -36.83 25.37
N GLN A 14 2.76 -38.01 25.93
CA GLN A 14 2.08 -39.11 25.24
C GLN A 14 0.62 -38.83 24.94
N LEU A 15 0.13 -39.28 23.80
CA LEU A 15 -1.29 -39.26 23.43
C LEU A 15 -1.87 -40.64 23.72
N GLY A 16 -2.49 -40.80 24.88
CA GLY A 16 -2.96 -42.07 25.35
C GLY A 16 -1.79 -43.07 25.54
N ARG A 17 -1.75 -44.16 24.75
CA ARG A 17 -0.64 -45.14 24.76
C ARG A 17 0.43 -44.90 23.70
N ARG A 18 0.30 -43.81 22.93
CA ARG A 18 1.22 -43.48 21.82
C ARG A 18 2.32 -42.56 22.30
N ALA A 19 3.57 -42.94 22.12
CA ALA A 19 4.70 -42.02 22.30
C ALA A 19 4.66 -40.91 21.20
N VAL A 20 4.92 -39.68 21.58
CA VAL A 20 5.06 -38.55 20.65
C VAL A 20 6.53 -38.15 20.59
N ILE A 21 7.15 -38.35 19.43
CA ILE A 21 8.59 -38.13 19.22
C ILE A 21 8.78 -37.13 18.08
N GLY A 22 9.61 -36.11 18.29
CA GLY A 22 10.01 -35.15 17.28
C GLY A 22 11.49 -35.22 16.93
N ARG A 23 11.82 -34.90 15.67
CA ARG A 23 13.20 -34.79 15.17
C ARG A 23 13.30 -33.71 14.11
N PHE A 24 14.48 -33.11 13.92
CA PHE A 24 14.76 -32.13 12.86
C PHE A 24 15.33 -32.80 11.60
N ASP A 25 14.62 -33.75 11.04
CA ASP A 25 14.99 -34.55 9.86
C ASP A 25 13.99 -34.42 8.70
N GLY A 26 13.05 -33.45 8.79
CA GLY A 26 11.98 -33.24 7.78
C GLY A 26 12.45 -32.59 6.46
N GLY A 27 13.75 -32.35 6.28
CA GLY A 27 14.29 -31.72 5.08
C GLY A 27 14.10 -30.20 5.04
N LYS A 28 14.09 -29.63 3.84
CA LYS A 28 13.86 -28.18 3.65
C LYS A 28 12.37 -27.92 3.58
N ILE A 29 11.82 -27.30 4.61
CA ILE A 29 10.40 -26.95 4.72
C ILE A 29 10.27 -25.43 4.78
N SER A 30 9.31 -24.88 4.05
CA SER A 30 8.91 -23.49 4.13
C SER A 30 7.45 -23.38 4.59
N SER A 31 7.13 -22.36 5.37
CA SER A 31 5.74 -21.98 5.70
C SER A 31 5.14 -21.01 4.68
N ASP A 32 5.92 -20.50 3.75
CA ASP A 32 5.59 -19.41 2.83
C ASP A 32 5.46 -19.87 1.38
N ALA A 33 5.23 -21.14 1.17
CA ALA A 33 5.25 -21.73 -0.18
C ALA A 33 4.17 -21.16 -1.11
N GLY A 34 3.05 -20.67 -0.57
CA GLY A 34 2.03 -19.99 -1.35
C GLY A 34 2.47 -18.64 -1.94
N GLY A 35 3.56 -18.06 -1.47
CA GLY A 35 4.18 -16.87 -2.05
C GLY A 35 4.54 -17.00 -3.54
N VAL A 36 4.61 -18.22 -4.07
CA VAL A 36 4.81 -18.45 -5.51
C VAL A 36 3.70 -17.86 -6.37
N LEU A 37 2.49 -17.63 -5.83
CA LEU A 37 1.42 -16.90 -6.55
C LEU A 37 1.83 -15.44 -6.81
N LEU A 38 2.47 -14.78 -5.85
CA LEU A 38 2.99 -13.42 -6.06
C LEU A 38 4.11 -13.40 -7.12
N ARG A 39 4.93 -14.46 -7.18
CA ARG A 39 5.93 -14.59 -8.23
C ARG A 39 5.29 -14.76 -9.62
N GLU A 40 4.16 -15.46 -9.72
CA GLU A 40 3.40 -15.54 -10.97
C GLU A 40 2.80 -14.17 -11.36
N VAL A 41 2.30 -13.37 -10.39
CA VAL A 41 1.87 -11.98 -10.64
C VAL A 41 3.05 -11.16 -11.17
N GLU A 42 4.20 -11.21 -10.50
CA GLU A 42 5.42 -10.48 -10.94
C GLU A 42 5.84 -10.87 -12.36
N ARG A 43 5.78 -12.15 -12.69
CA ARG A 43 6.10 -12.64 -14.05
C ARG A 43 5.19 -12.01 -15.13
N ARG A 44 3.94 -11.67 -14.78
CA ARG A 44 2.97 -11.07 -15.70
C ARG A 44 3.08 -9.55 -15.76
N THR A 45 3.36 -8.92 -14.63
CA THR A 45 3.30 -7.46 -14.47
C THR A 45 4.65 -6.77 -14.48
N GLN A 46 5.71 -7.49 -14.14
CA GLN A 46 7.08 -6.98 -14.00
C GLN A 46 7.22 -5.76 -13.06
N ILE A 47 6.30 -5.62 -12.11
CA ILE A 47 6.25 -4.50 -11.16
C ILE A 47 7.58 -4.37 -10.39
N LEU A 48 8.08 -5.48 -9.82
CA LEU A 48 9.30 -5.45 -8.99
C LEU A 48 10.57 -5.32 -9.85
N ARG A 49 10.57 -5.84 -11.09
CA ARG A 49 11.66 -5.61 -12.03
C ARG A 49 11.78 -4.13 -12.38
N ARG A 50 10.66 -3.48 -12.65
CA ARG A 50 10.60 -2.03 -12.95
C ARG A 50 10.97 -1.21 -11.72
N LEU A 51 10.49 -1.59 -10.52
CA LEU A 51 10.91 -0.96 -9.28
C LEU A 51 12.43 -1.04 -9.08
N ALA A 52 13.05 -2.19 -9.37
CA ALA A 52 14.49 -2.33 -9.30
C ALA A 52 15.22 -1.41 -10.30
N GLY A 53 14.60 -1.12 -11.44
CA GLY A 53 15.09 -0.14 -12.43
C GLY A 53 15.10 1.31 -11.94
N CYS A 54 14.36 1.62 -10.86
CA CYS A 54 14.38 2.93 -10.22
C CYS A 54 15.58 3.13 -9.26
N PHE A 55 16.53 2.20 -9.26
CA PHE A 55 17.71 2.30 -8.40
C PHE A 55 19.00 2.33 -9.21
N ARG A 56 19.94 3.15 -8.79
CA ARG A 56 21.30 3.20 -9.34
C ARG A 56 22.24 2.46 -8.41
N ASP A 57 22.93 1.46 -8.93
CA ASP A 57 23.90 0.64 -8.18
C ASP A 57 25.33 1.03 -8.55
N TYR A 58 26.03 1.67 -7.60
CA TYR A 58 27.43 2.06 -7.73
C TYR A 58 28.41 1.03 -7.14
N ARG A 59 27.93 -0.17 -6.82
CA ARG A 59 28.82 -1.26 -6.35
C ARG A 59 29.64 -1.81 -7.50
N ASN A 60 30.77 -2.41 -7.17
CA ASN A 60 31.59 -3.12 -8.13
C ASN A 60 30.88 -4.41 -8.56
N GLU A 61 30.60 -4.57 -9.85
CA GLU A 61 29.81 -5.68 -10.42
C GLU A 61 30.38 -7.06 -10.06
N ASP A 62 31.73 -7.22 -10.11
CA ASP A 62 32.42 -8.49 -9.80
C ASP A 62 32.24 -8.94 -8.34
N ARG A 63 31.79 -8.03 -7.45
CA ARG A 63 31.60 -8.28 -6.02
C ARG A 63 30.15 -8.28 -5.58
N ILE A 64 29.20 -8.20 -6.51
CA ILE A 64 27.77 -8.21 -6.24
C ILE A 64 27.29 -9.65 -6.08
N GLU A 65 27.04 -10.08 -4.85
CA GLU A 65 26.42 -11.37 -4.55
C GLU A 65 24.90 -11.32 -4.54
N HIS A 66 24.34 -10.14 -4.25
CA HIS A 66 22.89 -9.88 -4.26
C HIS A 66 22.61 -8.67 -5.16
N PRO A 67 22.19 -8.88 -6.44
CA PRO A 67 21.77 -7.82 -7.34
C PRO A 67 20.60 -7.01 -6.75
N VAL A 68 20.45 -5.74 -7.16
CA VAL A 68 19.37 -4.85 -6.67
C VAL A 68 18.00 -5.50 -6.83
N GLY A 69 17.71 -6.11 -7.99
CA GLY A 69 16.45 -6.79 -8.24
C GLY A 69 16.17 -7.91 -7.22
N SER A 70 17.19 -8.66 -6.80
CA SER A 70 17.06 -9.68 -5.76
C SER A 70 16.75 -9.07 -4.39
N LEU A 71 17.40 -7.94 -4.04
CA LEU A 71 17.16 -7.24 -2.77
C LEU A 71 15.75 -6.62 -2.70
N ILE A 72 15.29 -6.01 -3.80
CA ILE A 72 13.94 -5.43 -3.90
C ILE A 72 12.89 -6.54 -3.76
N ARG A 73 13.01 -7.64 -4.52
CA ARG A 73 12.10 -8.78 -4.42
C ARG A 73 12.09 -9.34 -3.00
N GLN A 74 13.25 -9.53 -2.40
CA GLN A 74 13.36 -10.01 -1.02
C GLN A 74 12.61 -9.13 -0.03
N ARG A 75 12.73 -7.79 -0.13
CA ARG A 75 12.02 -6.86 0.77
C ARG A 75 10.52 -6.85 0.53
N VAL A 76 10.08 -6.67 -0.70
CA VAL A 76 8.66 -6.56 -1.04
C VAL A 76 7.91 -7.87 -0.78
N TYR A 77 8.46 -9.01 -1.18
CA TYR A 77 7.87 -10.31 -0.85
C TYR A 77 7.89 -10.57 0.66
N GLY A 78 8.97 -10.20 1.34
CA GLY A 78 9.06 -10.31 2.79
C GLY A 78 7.89 -9.60 3.48
N ILE A 79 7.64 -8.33 3.13
CA ILE A 79 6.51 -7.54 3.65
C ILE A 79 5.17 -8.22 3.31
N ALA A 80 4.95 -8.62 2.07
CA ALA A 80 3.73 -9.30 1.65
C ALA A 80 3.49 -10.61 2.41
N LEU A 81 4.56 -11.32 2.75
CA LEU A 81 4.53 -12.57 3.53
C LEU A 81 4.48 -12.36 5.05
N GLY A 82 4.53 -11.10 5.53
CA GLY A 82 4.39 -10.77 6.96
C GLY A 82 5.70 -10.60 7.72
N TYR A 83 6.81 -10.39 7.03
CA TYR A 83 8.12 -10.09 7.63
C TYR A 83 8.35 -8.58 7.63
N GLU A 84 8.10 -7.99 8.77
CA GLU A 84 8.06 -6.55 8.99
C GLU A 84 9.45 -5.91 8.96
N ASP A 85 10.37 -6.49 9.72
CA ASP A 85 11.65 -5.87 10.04
C ASP A 85 12.82 -6.47 9.25
N LEU A 86 13.90 -5.70 9.13
CA LEU A 86 15.15 -6.22 8.55
C LEU A 86 15.75 -7.37 9.36
N ASN A 87 15.48 -7.42 10.67
CA ASN A 87 15.95 -8.52 11.53
C ASN A 87 15.36 -9.87 11.12
N ASP A 88 14.10 -9.89 10.64
CA ASP A 88 13.44 -11.11 10.17
C ASP A 88 14.23 -11.78 9.06
N HIS A 89 14.88 -10.97 8.21
CA HIS A 89 15.68 -11.49 7.10
C HIS A 89 16.91 -12.29 7.54
N ASP A 90 17.43 -12.10 8.74
CA ASP A 90 18.49 -12.97 9.26
C ASP A 90 17.94 -14.38 9.58
N SER A 91 16.68 -14.50 9.95
CA SER A 91 16.02 -15.79 10.22
C SER A 91 15.58 -16.48 8.92
N ILE A 92 14.92 -15.74 8.02
CA ILE A 92 14.38 -16.31 6.78
C ILE A 92 15.41 -16.50 5.66
N ARG A 93 16.67 -16.09 5.85
CA ARG A 93 17.72 -16.24 4.84
C ARG A 93 18.05 -17.68 4.47
N HIS A 94 17.60 -18.64 5.29
CA HIS A 94 17.73 -20.08 5.06
C HIS A 94 16.53 -20.66 4.29
N ASP A 95 15.44 -19.90 4.13
CA ASP A 95 14.24 -20.36 3.47
C ASP A 95 14.43 -20.44 1.96
N VAL A 96 14.20 -21.63 1.41
CA VAL A 96 14.40 -21.92 0.00
C VAL A 96 13.36 -21.23 -0.88
N VAL A 97 12.12 -21.05 -0.38
CA VAL A 97 11.08 -20.34 -1.12
C VAL A 97 11.45 -18.86 -1.24
N MET A 98 11.95 -18.25 -0.17
CA MET A 98 12.45 -16.88 -0.24
C MET A 98 13.62 -16.73 -1.22
N GLY A 99 14.49 -17.73 -1.31
CA GLY A 99 15.53 -17.79 -2.35
C GLY A 99 14.96 -17.83 -3.76
N LEU A 100 13.92 -18.65 -3.97
CA LEU A 100 13.19 -18.75 -5.25
C LEU A 100 12.48 -17.42 -5.60
N LEU A 101 11.76 -16.82 -4.66
CA LEU A 101 11.05 -15.55 -4.84
C LEU A 101 12.03 -14.40 -5.18
N SER A 102 13.21 -14.43 -4.58
CA SER A 102 14.27 -13.43 -4.83
C SER A 102 15.08 -13.71 -6.09
N GLU A 103 14.67 -14.69 -6.91
CA GLU A 103 15.33 -15.10 -8.15
C GLU A 103 16.83 -15.40 -7.99
N LYS A 104 17.18 -16.12 -6.90
CA LYS A 104 18.54 -16.61 -6.70
C LYS A 104 18.82 -17.77 -7.63
N ARG A 105 20.05 -17.82 -8.19
CA ARG A 105 20.49 -18.89 -9.08
C ARG A 105 20.40 -20.26 -8.40
N ASP A 106 20.88 -20.38 -7.17
CA ASP A 106 20.59 -21.52 -6.29
C ASP A 106 19.75 -21.04 -5.10
N PRO A 107 18.43 -21.34 -5.08
CA PRO A 107 17.56 -20.92 -3.99
C PRO A 107 17.89 -21.59 -2.65
N SER A 108 18.73 -22.62 -2.64
CA SER A 108 19.23 -23.24 -1.41
C SER A 108 20.49 -22.56 -0.86
N GLY A 109 21.10 -21.63 -1.60
CA GLY A 109 22.28 -20.88 -1.20
C GLY A 109 23.58 -21.70 -1.11
N ARG A 110 23.68 -22.83 -1.81
CA ARG A 110 24.94 -23.63 -1.86
C ARG A 110 26.02 -22.96 -2.70
N ASP A 111 25.61 -22.09 -3.63
CA ASP A 111 26.49 -21.33 -4.53
C ASP A 111 27.08 -20.07 -3.89
N ARG A 112 26.89 -19.86 -2.58
CA ARG A 112 27.43 -18.70 -1.87
C ARG A 112 28.95 -18.76 -1.81
N VAL A 113 29.59 -17.62 -2.12
CA VAL A 113 31.03 -17.49 -2.22
C VAL A 113 31.73 -17.76 -0.90
N ARG A 114 31.13 -17.28 0.21
CA ARG A 114 31.70 -17.48 1.54
C ARG A 114 31.12 -18.74 2.18
N GLU A 115 31.98 -19.62 2.67
CA GLU A 115 31.59 -20.88 3.32
C GLU A 115 30.57 -20.65 4.46
N GLN A 116 30.80 -19.65 5.32
CA GLN A 116 29.90 -19.29 6.42
C GLN A 116 28.51 -18.81 5.98
N ASP A 117 28.34 -18.46 4.71
CA ASP A 117 27.08 -18.02 4.11
C ASP A 117 26.40 -19.12 3.28
N GLN A 118 27.02 -20.28 3.12
CA GLN A 118 26.39 -21.42 2.46
C GLN A 118 25.13 -21.85 3.20
N GLY A 119 24.09 -22.19 2.43
CA GLY A 119 22.77 -22.46 2.96
C GLY A 119 21.92 -21.21 3.27
N LYS A 120 22.42 -20.01 2.98
CA LYS A 120 21.76 -18.72 3.21
C LYS A 120 21.55 -18.02 1.86
N ALA A 121 20.51 -18.42 1.13
CA ALA A 121 20.33 -17.98 -0.25
C ALA A 121 20.15 -16.46 -0.40
N ILE A 122 19.40 -15.82 0.52
CA ILE A 122 19.07 -14.40 0.44
C ILE A 122 19.98 -13.53 1.33
N ALA A 123 19.90 -12.22 1.12
CA ALA A 123 20.69 -11.24 1.87
C ALA A 123 20.28 -11.18 3.34
N GLY A 124 21.24 -11.02 4.24
CA GLY A 124 20.96 -10.70 5.64
C GLY A 124 20.69 -9.22 5.84
N LYS A 125 20.23 -8.86 7.06
CA LYS A 125 19.88 -7.49 7.47
C LYS A 125 20.92 -6.44 7.14
N SER A 126 22.20 -6.75 7.30
CA SER A 126 23.30 -5.80 7.03
C SER A 126 23.36 -5.37 5.57
N THR A 127 23.03 -6.25 4.62
CA THR A 127 23.00 -5.92 3.19
C THR A 127 21.74 -5.11 2.86
N LEU A 128 20.59 -5.48 3.40
CA LEU A 128 19.34 -4.72 3.23
C LEU A 128 19.43 -3.35 3.92
N ASN A 129 20.09 -3.25 5.06
CA ASN A 129 20.35 -1.97 5.72
C ASN A 129 21.15 -1.02 4.82
N ARG A 130 22.14 -1.55 4.07
CA ARG A 130 22.88 -0.74 3.10
C ARG A 130 22.01 -0.24 1.96
N LEU A 131 21.03 -1.02 1.50
CA LEU A 131 20.03 -0.57 0.53
C LEU A 131 19.17 0.57 1.11
N GLU A 132 18.57 0.36 2.28
CA GLU A 132 17.61 1.30 2.87
C GLU A 132 18.24 2.60 3.38
N LEU A 133 19.49 2.57 3.85
CA LEU A 133 20.18 3.72 4.42
C LEU A 133 21.13 4.43 3.44
N THR A 134 21.09 4.14 2.15
CA THR A 134 21.93 4.84 1.18
C THR A 134 21.45 6.28 1.02
N PRO A 135 22.32 7.30 1.18
CA PRO A 135 21.99 8.68 0.93
C PRO A 135 21.85 8.97 -0.57
N GLU A 136 21.11 10.02 -0.92
CA GLU A 136 20.82 10.39 -2.32
C GLU A 136 22.08 10.81 -3.09
N ASP A 137 23.05 11.41 -2.41
CA ASP A 137 24.33 11.86 -2.97
C ASP A 137 25.38 10.74 -3.06
N ALA A 138 25.02 9.50 -2.68
CA ALA A 138 25.94 8.37 -2.78
C ALA A 138 26.36 8.10 -4.23
N ASN A 139 27.62 7.69 -4.38
CA ASN A 139 28.25 7.49 -5.67
C ASN A 139 29.32 6.38 -5.59
N GLU A 140 30.11 6.20 -6.66
CA GLU A 140 31.17 5.19 -6.75
C GLU A 140 32.22 5.30 -5.62
N LYS A 141 32.49 6.51 -5.12
CA LYS A 141 33.47 6.77 -4.05
C LYS A 141 32.91 6.46 -2.66
N SER A 142 31.61 6.31 -2.51
CA SER A 142 30.97 5.96 -1.25
C SER A 142 31.47 4.60 -0.75
N ARG A 143 31.63 4.43 0.58
CA ARG A 143 32.31 3.24 1.11
C ARG A 143 31.44 1.98 1.10
N TYR A 144 30.20 2.03 1.57
CA TYR A 144 29.33 0.85 1.73
C TYR A 144 27.93 1.02 1.20
N LYS A 145 27.36 2.23 1.28
CA LYS A 145 25.99 2.55 0.88
C LYS A 145 26.06 3.12 -0.52
N LYS A 146 25.74 2.31 -1.52
CA LYS A 146 25.98 2.59 -2.93
C LYS A 146 24.78 2.28 -3.85
N ILE A 147 23.61 2.02 -3.29
CA ILE A 147 22.39 1.72 -4.06
C ILE A 147 21.43 2.88 -3.82
N VAL A 148 21.37 3.81 -4.76
CA VAL A 148 20.60 5.03 -4.66
C VAL A 148 19.21 4.83 -5.26
N ALA A 149 18.16 5.15 -4.51
CA ALA A 149 16.79 5.16 -4.98
C ALA A 149 16.48 6.48 -5.71
N ASP A 150 15.87 6.40 -6.87
CA ASP A 150 15.28 7.53 -7.59
C ASP A 150 13.79 7.62 -7.20
N GLN A 151 13.48 8.50 -6.24
CA GLN A 151 12.11 8.65 -5.71
C GLN A 151 11.13 9.10 -6.79
N GLY A 152 11.55 10.00 -7.68
CA GLY A 152 10.70 10.46 -8.79
C GLY A 152 10.33 9.33 -9.73
N ALA A 153 11.29 8.47 -10.09
CA ALA A 153 11.02 7.29 -10.91
C ALA A 153 10.09 6.28 -10.20
N ILE A 154 10.20 6.13 -8.88
CA ILE A 154 9.31 5.28 -8.08
C ILE A 154 7.87 5.84 -8.09
N ASP A 155 7.71 7.14 -7.89
CA ASP A 155 6.41 7.82 -7.91
C ASP A 155 5.74 7.71 -9.30
N GLU A 156 6.51 7.89 -10.38
CA GLU A 156 6.01 7.71 -11.76
C GLU A 156 5.60 6.25 -12.03
N LEU A 157 6.32 5.29 -11.48
CA LEU A 157 6.00 3.87 -11.65
C LEU A 157 4.66 3.50 -11.03
N MET A 158 4.29 4.06 -9.87
CA MET A 158 2.97 3.80 -9.25
C MET A 158 1.84 4.19 -10.19
N VAL A 159 1.93 5.38 -10.81
CA VAL A 159 0.91 5.86 -11.75
C VAL A 159 0.93 5.04 -13.04
N ALA A 160 2.10 4.64 -13.54
CA ALA A 160 2.21 3.81 -14.72
C ALA A 160 1.54 2.43 -14.52
N VAL A 161 1.75 1.79 -13.37
CA VAL A 161 1.10 0.51 -13.02
C VAL A 161 -0.43 0.66 -12.93
N PHE A 162 -0.91 1.78 -12.42
CA PHE A 162 -2.35 2.11 -12.43
C PHE A 162 -2.89 2.20 -13.86
N ILE A 163 -2.27 2.99 -14.71
CA ILE A 163 -2.71 3.17 -16.11
C ILE A 163 -2.75 1.83 -16.84
N GLU A 164 -1.72 1.03 -16.72
CA GLU A 164 -1.59 -0.29 -17.36
C GLU A 164 -2.57 -1.34 -16.81
N SER A 165 -3.23 -1.06 -15.69
CA SER A 165 -4.27 -1.94 -15.15
C SER A 165 -5.59 -1.87 -15.94
N TYR A 166 -5.74 -0.90 -16.80
CA TYR A 166 -6.91 -0.70 -17.65
C TYR A 166 -6.61 -1.10 -19.10
N GLU A 167 -7.52 -1.84 -19.71
CA GLU A 167 -7.43 -2.21 -21.13
C GLU A 167 -7.76 -1.02 -22.05
N SER A 168 -8.60 -0.10 -21.58
CA SER A 168 -9.01 1.12 -22.28
C SER A 168 -9.16 2.27 -21.30
N ALA A 169 -9.11 3.51 -21.80
CA ALA A 169 -9.32 4.69 -20.98
C ALA A 169 -10.68 4.65 -20.25
N PRO A 170 -10.72 4.82 -18.93
CA PRO A 170 -11.97 4.96 -18.22
C PRO A 170 -12.63 6.31 -18.55
N SER A 171 -13.94 6.42 -18.40
CA SER A 171 -14.65 7.69 -18.57
C SER A 171 -14.29 8.70 -17.47
N GLU A 172 -14.04 8.20 -16.26
CA GLU A 172 -13.78 9.01 -15.08
C GLU A 172 -12.74 8.33 -14.18
N VAL A 173 -11.87 9.14 -13.55
CA VAL A 173 -10.91 8.73 -12.52
C VAL A 173 -11.15 9.59 -11.28
N VAL A 174 -11.46 8.96 -10.15
CA VAL A 174 -11.56 9.65 -8.86
C VAL A 174 -10.23 9.51 -8.12
N LEU A 175 -9.63 10.63 -7.75
CA LEU A 175 -8.42 10.70 -6.95
C LEU A 175 -8.79 11.03 -5.51
N ASP A 176 -8.81 10.03 -4.66
CA ASP A 176 -9.01 10.18 -3.21
C ASP A 176 -7.70 10.60 -2.56
N VAL A 177 -7.74 11.72 -1.83
CA VAL A 177 -6.59 12.30 -1.14
C VAL A 177 -6.83 12.23 0.36
N ASP A 178 -5.90 11.66 1.10
CA ASP A 178 -5.96 11.58 2.56
C ASP A 178 -4.57 11.63 3.20
N ALA A 179 -4.54 11.99 4.47
CA ALA A 179 -3.35 11.98 5.30
C ALA A 179 -3.68 11.30 6.63
N THR A 180 -2.80 10.45 7.08
CA THR A 180 -2.94 9.77 8.37
C THR A 180 -1.69 9.96 9.22
N ASP A 181 -1.78 9.66 10.49
CA ASP A 181 -0.62 9.59 11.37
C ASP A 181 0.20 8.31 11.15
N ASP A 182 1.48 8.43 11.43
CA ASP A 182 2.44 7.33 11.47
C ASP A 182 3.29 7.51 12.74
N PRO A 183 2.93 6.83 13.85
CA PRO A 183 3.50 7.04 15.17
C PRO A 183 5.00 6.78 15.24
N LEU A 184 5.73 7.65 15.94
CA LEU A 184 7.18 7.59 16.10
C LEU A 184 7.60 7.42 17.55
N HIS A 185 8.33 6.37 17.85
CA HIS A 185 8.75 6.02 19.21
C HIS A 185 10.21 6.38 19.54
N GLY A 186 10.97 6.91 18.57
CA GLY A 186 12.37 7.28 18.73
C GLY A 186 12.64 8.74 18.37
N ASN A 187 13.91 9.08 18.11
CA ASN A 187 14.34 10.43 17.71
C ASN A 187 14.61 10.47 16.20
N GLN A 188 13.60 10.14 15.40
CA GLN A 188 13.69 10.17 13.95
C GLN A 188 13.78 11.61 13.43
N GLU A 189 14.50 11.79 12.33
CA GLU A 189 14.54 13.05 11.58
C GLU A 189 13.12 13.46 11.13
N GLY A 190 12.76 14.73 11.31
CA GLY A 190 11.43 15.24 10.94
C GLY A 190 10.29 14.82 11.87
N ARG A 191 10.60 14.31 13.05
CA ARG A 191 9.64 13.99 14.10
C ARG A 191 9.08 15.25 14.74
N TYR A 192 7.76 15.41 14.71
CA TYR A 192 7.06 16.52 15.40
C TYR A 192 5.85 15.99 16.16
N PHE A 193 5.46 16.70 17.23
CA PHE A 193 4.23 16.43 17.97
C PHE A 193 3.04 16.96 17.18
N HIS A 194 2.05 16.13 16.92
CA HIS A 194 0.82 16.50 16.23
C HIS A 194 -0.33 16.63 17.22
N GLY A 195 -0.89 17.85 17.38
CA GLY A 195 -1.88 18.16 18.39
C GLY A 195 -3.22 17.40 18.24
N TYR A 196 -3.61 17.08 17.02
CA TYR A 196 -4.86 16.32 16.76
C TYR A 196 -4.74 14.85 17.17
N TYR A 197 -3.61 14.21 16.86
CA TYR A 197 -3.33 12.81 17.20
C TYR A 197 -2.77 12.66 18.63
N SER A 198 -2.34 13.76 19.27
CA SER A 198 -1.73 13.79 20.60
C SER A 198 -0.46 12.94 20.75
N GLU A 199 0.33 12.81 19.68
CA GLU A 199 1.54 12.01 19.64
C GLU A 199 2.61 12.58 18.69
N TYR A 200 3.82 12.05 18.79
CA TYR A 200 4.88 12.31 17.82
C TYR A 200 4.70 11.36 16.64
N CYS A 201 4.57 11.93 15.44
CA CYS A 201 4.34 11.14 14.24
C CYS A 201 4.94 11.77 12.99
N TYR A 202 4.96 11.02 11.90
CA TYR A 202 4.89 11.56 10.55
C TYR A 202 3.44 11.73 10.11
N LEU A 203 3.23 12.44 9.00
CA LEU A 203 1.92 12.65 8.40
C LEU A 203 1.96 12.26 6.91
N PRO A 204 2.05 10.95 6.59
CA PRO A 204 2.10 10.52 5.20
C PRO A 204 0.85 10.94 4.42
N LEU A 205 1.09 11.41 3.19
CA LEU A 205 0.07 11.70 2.19
C LEU A 205 -0.14 10.47 1.33
N TYR A 206 -1.40 10.08 1.16
CA TYR A 206 -1.82 9.05 0.24
C TYR A 206 -2.75 9.60 -0.83
N ILE A 207 -2.61 9.10 -2.06
CA ILE A 207 -3.57 9.31 -3.14
C ILE A 207 -3.91 7.96 -3.75
N PHE A 208 -5.20 7.64 -3.74
CA PHE A 208 -5.74 6.42 -4.32
C PHE A 208 -6.71 6.73 -5.47
N SER A 209 -6.87 5.76 -6.36
CA SER A 209 -8.02 5.69 -7.27
C SER A 209 -8.67 4.33 -7.11
N GLY A 210 -9.83 4.30 -6.45
CA GLY A 210 -10.43 3.05 -6.00
C GLY A 210 -9.49 2.26 -5.09
N GLU A 211 -9.05 1.09 -5.54
CA GLU A 211 -8.09 0.26 -4.81
C GLU A 211 -6.62 0.49 -5.23
N HIS A 212 -6.37 1.31 -6.23
CA HIS A 212 -5.03 1.58 -6.74
C HIS A 212 -4.33 2.69 -5.96
N LEU A 213 -3.14 2.42 -5.48
CA LEU A 213 -2.28 3.40 -4.82
C LEU A 213 -1.44 4.15 -5.87
N LEU A 214 -1.58 5.48 -5.94
CA LEU A 214 -0.89 6.34 -6.88
C LEU A 214 0.19 7.22 -6.23
N CYS A 215 0.07 7.47 -4.92
CA CYS A 215 1.03 8.25 -4.16
C CYS A 215 1.08 7.77 -2.70
N ALA A 216 2.28 7.65 -2.15
CA ALA A 216 2.54 7.44 -0.74
C ALA A 216 3.78 8.28 -0.35
N ARG A 217 3.55 9.49 0.17
CA ARG A 217 4.60 10.46 0.48
C ARG A 217 4.70 10.71 1.98
N LEU A 218 5.83 10.37 2.55
CA LEU A 218 6.12 10.66 3.96
C LEU A 218 6.33 12.17 4.14
N ARG A 219 5.70 12.75 5.17
CA ARG A 219 5.80 14.17 5.50
C ARG A 219 5.98 14.38 6.99
N GLN A 220 6.49 15.54 7.37
CA GLN A 220 6.60 15.94 8.77
C GLN A 220 5.23 16.31 9.32
N ALA A 221 4.97 15.99 10.59
CA ALA A 221 3.66 16.21 11.21
C ALA A 221 3.37 17.68 11.56
N ASN A 222 4.34 18.58 11.45
CA ASN A 222 4.17 20.03 11.63
C ASN A 222 3.79 20.76 10.34
N GLU A 223 3.67 20.04 9.21
CA GLU A 223 3.22 20.61 7.95
C GLU A 223 1.69 20.63 7.86
N ASP A 224 1.16 21.56 7.03
CA ASP A 224 -0.28 21.55 6.71
C ASP A 224 -0.66 20.23 6.01
N PRO A 225 -1.78 19.58 6.37
CA PRO A 225 -2.22 18.34 5.69
C PRO A 225 -2.31 18.44 4.17
N ALA A 226 -2.52 19.64 3.62
CA ALA A 226 -2.55 19.89 2.18
C ALA A 226 -1.16 20.19 1.57
N SER A 227 -0.09 20.28 2.39
CA SER A 227 1.26 20.53 1.89
C SER A 227 1.69 19.48 0.87
N GLY A 228 2.22 19.89 -0.29
CA GLY A 228 2.66 19.00 -1.36
C GLY A 228 1.55 18.35 -2.20
N VAL A 229 0.29 18.45 -1.80
CA VAL A 229 -0.83 17.82 -2.53
C VAL A 229 -0.97 18.33 -3.95
N ARG A 230 -0.90 19.66 -4.14
CA ARG A 230 -0.99 20.24 -5.49
C ARG A 230 0.11 19.69 -6.42
N GLN A 231 1.34 19.58 -5.92
CA GLN A 231 2.47 19.05 -6.69
C GLN A 231 2.24 17.62 -7.13
N GLU A 232 1.75 16.76 -6.23
CA GLU A 232 1.42 15.38 -6.55
C GLU A 232 0.23 15.28 -7.53
N LEU A 233 -0.81 16.10 -7.35
CA LEU A 233 -1.93 16.16 -8.30
C LEU A 233 -1.48 16.60 -9.68
N VAL A 234 -0.64 17.62 -9.81
CA VAL A 234 -0.08 18.07 -11.10
C VAL A 234 0.67 16.92 -11.78
N ARG A 235 1.51 16.19 -11.04
CA ARG A 235 2.28 15.04 -11.54
C ARG A 235 1.35 13.94 -12.04
N ILE A 236 0.38 13.53 -11.21
CA ILE A 236 -0.56 12.44 -11.54
C ILE A 236 -1.45 12.83 -12.72
N VAL A 237 -2.08 14.01 -12.68
CA VAL A 237 -2.95 14.52 -13.76
C VAL A 237 -2.19 14.59 -15.08
N LYS A 238 -0.97 15.14 -15.08
CA LYS A 238 -0.13 15.18 -16.27
C LYS A 238 0.08 13.78 -16.85
N LYS A 239 0.46 12.82 -16.01
CA LYS A 239 0.72 11.45 -16.45
C LYS A 239 -0.53 10.75 -17.01
N LEU A 240 -1.68 10.96 -16.37
CA LEU A 240 -2.96 10.45 -16.85
C LEU A 240 -3.32 11.06 -18.21
N ARG A 241 -3.13 12.37 -18.41
CA ARG A 241 -3.42 13.09 -19.66
C ARG A 241 -2.51 12.69 -20.82
N GLU A 242 -1.26 12.30 -20.54
CA GLU A 242 -0.37 11.77 -21.58
C GLU A 242 -0.92 10.51 -22.24
N VAL A 243 -1.65 9.67 -21.50
CA VAL A 243 -2.19 8.39 -22.00
C VAL A 243 -3.70 8.48 -22.27
N TRP A 244 -4.44 9.21 -21.46
CA TRP A 244 -5.90 9.40 -21.53
C TRP A 244 -6.27 10.90 -21.65
N PRO A 245 -6.05 11.56 -22.79
CA PRO A 245 -6.22 13.02 -22.92
C PRO A 245 -7.60 13.54 -22.55
N GLY A 246 -8.64 12.73 -22.77
CA GLY A 246 -10.05 13.11 -22.54
C GLY A 246 -10.64 12.60 -21.23
N VAL A 247 -9.88 11.92 -20.38
CA VAL A 247 -10.43 11.37 -19.14
C VAL A 247 -10.87 12.48 -18.18
N ARG A 248 -12.05 12.36 -17.62
CA ARG A 248 -12.49 13.22 -16.53
C ARG A 248 -11.80 12.78 -15.23
N ILE A 249 -11.30 13.75 -14.46
CA ILE A 249 -10.64 13.49 -13.18
C ILE A 249 -11.39 14.25 -12.10
N ILE A 250 -11.67 13.60 -10.95
CA ILE A 250 -12.30 14.24 -9.80
C ILE A 250 -11.43 14.03 -8.58
N VAL A 251 -10.98 15.13 -7.98
CA VAL A 251 -10.24 15.10 -6.71
C VAL A 251 -11.22 15.07 -5.55
N ARG A 252 -11.10 14.08 -4.66
CA ARG A 252 -11.96 13.93 -3.49
C ARG A 252 -11.10 13.85 -2.22
N GLY A 253 -11.47 14.63 -1.20
CA GLY A 253 -10.71 14.68 0.05
C GLY A 253 -11.53 15.25 1.21
N ASP A 254 -11.00 15.16 2.42
CA ASP A 254 -11.63 15.72 3.60
C ASP A 254 -11.42 17.25 3.72
N SER A 255 -11.82 17.84 4.82
CA SER A 255 -11.70 19.27 5.06
C SER A 255 -10.24 19.76 5.22
N GLY A 256 -9.31 18.88 5.49
CA GLY A 256 -7.87 19.16 5.54
C GLY A 256 -7.32 19.60 4.18
N PHE A 257 -7.95 19.13 3.09
CA PHE A 257 -7.54 19.44 1.71
C PHE A 257 -8.33 20.59 1.06
N CYS A 258 -9.29 21.16 1.77
CA CYS A 258 -10.06 22.31 1.27
C CYS A 258 -9.22 23.59 1.27
N ARG A 259 -8.33 23.73 0.30
CA ARG A 259 -7.44 24.88 0.10
C ARG A 259 -7.70 25.51 -1.26
N ASP A 260 -7.65 26.85 -1.31
CA ASP A 260 -7.87 27.61 -2.55
C ASP A 260 -6.91 27.19 -3.66
N GLU A 261 -5.66 26.92 -3.30
CA GLU A 261 -4.63 26.46 -4.24
C GLU A 261 -5.01 25.17 -4.97
N ILE A 262 -5.60 24.20 -4.26
CA ILE A 262 -6.03 22.93 -4.84
C ILE A 262 -7.27 23.14 -5.71
N MET A 263 -8.26 23.87 -5.19
CA MET A 263 -9.51 24.14 -5.91
C MET A 263 -9.27 24.94 -7.19
N SER A 264 -8.44 26.02 -7.10
CA SER A 264 -8.10 26.85 -8.25
C SER A 264 -7.27 26.10 -9.30
N PHE A 265 -6.40 25.17 -8.88
CA PHE A 265 -5.72 24.28 -9.80
C PHE A 265 -6.72 23.41 -10.57
N CYS A 266 -7.68 22.77 -9.88
CA CYS A 266 -8.70 21.97 -10.55
C CYS A 266 -9.57 22.82 -11.50
N GLU A 267 -9.95 24.01 -11.08
CA GLU A 267 -10.77 24.94 -11.88
C GLU A 267 -10.03 25.48 -13.12
N GLY A 268 -8.70 25.55 -13.08
CA GLY A 268 -7.85 25.97 -14.19
C GLY A 268 -7.56 24.90 -15.23
N GLU A 269 -7.78 23.63 -14.89
CA GLU A 269 -7.51 22.49 -15.77
C GLU A 269 -8.83 21.98 -16.40
N GLY A 270 -8.81 21.65 -17.68
CA GLY A 270 -10.00 21.09 -18.37
C GLY A 270 -10.36 19.71 -17.83
N GLN A 271 -11.64 19.45 -17.60
CA GLN A 271 -12.16 18.16 -17.11
C GLN A 271 -11.50 17.66 -15.82
N LEU A 272 -11.15 18.57 -14.93
CA LEU A 272 -10.67 18.29 -13.58
C LEU A 272 -11.59 18.95 -12.58
N ASP A 273 -12.33 18.13 -11.85
CA ASP A 273 -13.29 18.54 -10.84
C ASP A 273 -12.77 18.21 -9.43
N TYR A 274 -13.47 18.71 -8.41
CA TYR A 274 -13.20 18.33 -7.04
C TYR A 274 -14.48 18.25 -6.21
N VAL A 275 -14.46 17.42 -5.15
CA VAL A 275 -15.44 17.36 -4.06
C VAL A 275 -14.68 17.24 -2.74
N LEU A 276 -14.60 18.33 -1.99
CA LEU A 276 -13.82 18.41 -0.76
C LEU A 276 -14.71 18.69 0.44
N GLY A 277 -14.40 18.04 1.57
CA GLY A 277 -15.02 18.39 2.84
C GLY A 277 -14.76 19.88 3.17
N LEU A 278 -15.71 20.52 3.82
CA LEU A 278 -15.56 21.90 4.25
C LEU A 278 -15.80 22.01 5.76
N ALA A 279 -14.82 22.50 6.49
CA ALA A 279 -14.91 22.67 7.93
C ALA A 279 -16.05 23.65 8.30
N LYS A 280 -16.91 23.22 9.22
CA LYS A 280 -18.04 24.04 9.69
C LYS A 280 -17.58 25.32 10.37
N ASN A 281 -18.33 26.41 10.16
CA ASN A 281 -18.17 27.67 10.86
C ASN A 281 -19.53 28.32 11.08
N SER A 282 -19.58 29.40 11.88
CA SER A 282 -20.84 30.07 12.26
C SER A 282 -21.66 30.59 11.06
N ARG A 283 -21.00 31.03 9.99
CA ARG A 283 -21.69 31.51 8.77
C ARG A 283 -22.35 30.36 8.02
N LEU A 284 -21.65 29.24 7.85
CA LEU A 284 -22.18 28.03 7.22
C LEU A 284 -23.33 27.41 8.02
N ILE A 285 -23.19 27.37 9.35
CA ILE A 285 -24.28 26.88 10.23
C ILE A 285 -25.51 27.78 10.11
N LYS A 286 -25.32 29.11 10.09
CA LYS A 286 -26.42 30.06 9.88
C LYS A 286 -27.11 29.87 8.53
N GLU A 287 -26.33 29.58 7.49
CA GLU A 287 -26.83 29.41 6.11
C GLU A 287 -27.84 28.23 6.00
N ILE A 288 -27.64 27.15 6.74
CA ILE A 288 -28.51 25.97 6.75
C ILE A 288 -29.48 25.94 7.97
N GLY A 289 -29.73 27.09 8.60
CA GLY A 289 -30.54 27.15 9.83
C GLY A 289 -31.99 26.68 9.64
N ALA A 290 -32.60 27.03 8.50
CA ALA A 290 -33.97 26.59 8.16
C ALA A 290 -34.01 25.07 7.91
N GLU A 291 -33.06 24.52 7.18
CA GLU A 291 -32.93 23.09 6.90
C GLU A 291 -32.64 22.30 8.20
N MET A 292 -31.88 22.88 9.12
CA MET A 292 -31.62 22.27 10.45
C MET A 292 -32.88 22.22 11.30
N ALA A 293 -33.69 23.30 11.31
CA ALA A 293 -34.99 23.31 12.01
C ALA A 293 -35.95 22.25 11.42
N GLN A 294 -35.97 22.09 10.09
CA GLN A 294 -36.74 21.06 9.41
C GLN A 294 -36.29 19.65 9.80
N ALA A 295 -34.97 19.39 9.78
CA ALA A 295 -34.40 18.10 10.19
C ALA A 295 -34.74 17.80 11.67
N GLN A 296 -34.67 18.79 12.56
CA GLN A 296 -35.03 18.63 13.96
C GLN A 296 -36.53 18.31 14.14
N GLN A 297 -37.40 18.98 13.39
CA GLN A 297 -38.83 18.72 13.43
C GLN A 297 -39.18 17.31 12.96
N SER A 298 -38.57 16.89 11.84
CA SER A 298 -38.69 15.52 11.33
C SER A 298 -38.21 14.48 12.34
N TYR A 299 -37.05 14.70 12.97
CA TYR A 299 -36.57 13.81 14.03
C TYR A 299 -37.54 13.72 15.23
N LYS A 300 -38.08 14.85 15.66
CA LYS A 300 -39.05 14.87 16.79
C LYS A 300 -40.30 14.06 16.47
N SER A 301 -40.80 14.08 15.23
CA SER A 301 -41.98 13.35 14.80
C SER A 301 -41.74 11.86 14.56
N THR A 302 -40.57 11.48 14.02
CA THR A 302 -40.28 10.10 13.60
C THR A 302 -39.39 9.34 14.57
N GLN A 303 -38.65 10.02 15.43
CA GLN A 303 -37.58 9.49 16.29
C GLN A 303 -36.48 8.78 15.46
N GLN A 304 -36.40 9.08 14.17
CA GLN A 304 -35.38 8.54 13.25
C GLN A 304 -34.45 9.67 12.79
N PRO A 305 -33.15 9.36 12.49
CA PRO A 305 -32.21 10.32 11.92
C PRO A 305 -32.83 11.04 10.73
N ALA A 306 -32.82 12.36 10.74
CA ALA A 306 -33.38 13.18 9.67
C ALA A 306 -32.30 14.03 9.00
N ARG A 307 -32.37 14.14 7.65
CA ARG A 307 -31.40 14.85 6.83
C ARG A 307 -32.09 15.73 5.82
N VAL A 308 -31.65 16.98 5.72
CA VAL A 308 -32.06 17.94 4.70
C VAL A 308 -30.81 18.52 4.05
N PHE A 309 -30.82 18.66 2.75
CA PHE A 309 -29.69 19.20 1.99
C PHE A 309 -30.01 20.56 1.43
N LYS A 310 -29.00 21.43 1.38
CA LYS A 310 -29.07 22.75 0.75
C LYS A 310 -27.91 22.97 -0.15
N ASP A 311 -28.20 23.41 -1.36
CA ASP A 311 -27.22 23.94 -2.34
C ASP A 311 -27.15 25.46 -2.20
N PHE A 312 -25.94 26.00 -2.14
CA PHE A 312 -25.74 27.44 -2.12
C PHE A 312 -24.34 27.85 -2.59
N ARG A 313 -24.18 29.13 -2.93
CA ARG A 313 -22.87 29.70 -3.25
C ARG A 313 -22.26 30.27 -1.98
N TYR A 314 -20.95 30.03 -1.79
CA TYR A 314 -20.23 30.48 -0.63
C TYR A 314 -18.80 30.90 -0.97
N ARG A 315 -18.34 31.90 -0.26
CA ARG A 315 -16.95 32.36 -0.30
C ARG A 315 -16.46 32.65 1.12
N THR A 316 -15.24 32.23 1.43
CA THR A 316 -14.57 32.64 2.68
C THR A 316 -14.22 34.13 2.61
N ARG A 317 -13.98 34.75 3.77
CA ARG A 317 -13.68 36.21 3.80
C ARG A 317 -12.34 36.55 3.17
N LYS A 318 -11.33 35.68 3.29
CA LYS A 318 -9.94 35.98 2.91
C LYS A 318 -9.24 34.91 2.12
N SER A 319 -9.60 33.63 2.32
CA SER A 319 -8.79 32.50 1.83
C SER A 319 -9.23 31.93 0.48
N TRP A 320 -10.41 32.29 -0.02
CA TRP A 320 -10.88 31.83 -1.34
C TRP A 320 -10.87 32.95 -2.36
N SER A 321 -10.36 32.67 -3.54
CA SER A 321 -10.28 33.61 -4.67
C SER A 321 -11.65 33.92 -5.26
N CYS A 322 -12.57 32.96 -5.27
CA CYS A 322 -13.91 33.12 -5.86
C CYS A 322 -14.99 32.44 -4.99
N GLU A 323 -16.25 32.64 -5.41
CA GLU A 323 -17.41 31.94 -4.88
C GLU A 323 -17.55 30.56 -5.48
N ARG A 324 -17.82 29.53 -4.64
CA ARG A 324 -17.92 28.14 -5.07
C ARG A 324 -19.24 27.51 -4.61
N ARG A 325 -19.69 26.47 -5.30
CA ARG A 325 -20.84 25.68 -4.90
C ARG A 325 -20.52 24.93 -3.60
N VAL A 326 -21.41 25.06 -2.62
CA VAL A 326 -21.35 24.35 -1.33
C VAL A 326 -22.63 23.58 -1.13
N VAL A 327 -22.53 22.31 -0.74
CA VAL A 327 -23.65 21.53 -0.27
C VAL A 327 -23.56 21.42 1.25
N GLY A 328 -24.60 21.90 1.93
CA GLY A 328 -24.78 21.76 3.36
C GLY A 328 -25.72 20.59 3.68
N LYS A 329 -25.26 19.66 4.53
CA LYS A 329 -26.09 18.61 5.10
C LYS A 329 -26.54 19.05 6.50
N ALA A 330 -27.81 19.37 6.66
CA ALA A 330 -28.48 19.57 7.92
C ALA A 330 -28.96 18.21 8.44
N GLU A 331 -28.29 17.64 9.43
CA GLU A 331 -28.62 16.34 10.00
C GLU A 331 -28.92 16.47 11.49
N TYR A 332 -30.01 15.85 11.92
CA TYR A 332 -30.38 15.75 13.34
C TYR A 332 -30.43 14.28 13.78
N LEU A 333 -29.66 13.96 14.80
CA LEU A 333 -29.50 12.62 15.36
C LEU A 333 -29.95 12.56 16.82
N ALA A 334 -29.93 11.39 17.44
CA ALA A 334 -30.17 11.23 18.88
C ALA A 334 -29.19 12.07 19.75
N LYS A 335 -27.99 12.35 19.24
CA LYS A 335 -26.97 13.19 19.90
C LYS A 335 -27.11 14.68 19.59
N GLY A 336 -28.17 15.10 18.86
CA GLY A 336 -28.41 16.47 18.44
C GLY A 336 -27.96 16.80 17.01
N GLU A 337 -27.68 18.08 16.75
CA GLU A 337 -27.35 18.63 15.46
C GLU A 337 -25.97 18.14 14.97
N ASN A 338 -25.91 17.70 13.70
CA ASN A 338 -24.69 17.25 13.05
C ASN A 338 -24.53 17.87 11.65
N PRO A 339 -24.32 19.20 11.56
CA PRO A 339 -24.13 19.88 10.29
C PRO A 339 -22.79 19.48 9.65
N ARG A 340 -22.82 19.21 8.34
CA ARG A 340 -21.64 18.91 7.52
C ARG A 340 -21.71 19.67 6.20
N PHE A 341 -20.56 19.94 5.61
CA PHE A 341 -20.47 20.72 4.39
C PHE A 341 -19.42 20.13 3.44
N ILE A 342 -19.68 20.21 2.15
CA ILE A 342 -18.72 19.96 1.09
C ILE A 342 -18.71 21.12 0.11
N VAL A 343 -17.58 21.31 -0.56
CA VAL A 343 -17.41 22.28 -1.64
C VAL A 343 -17.02 21.55 -2.91
N THR A 344 -17.49 22.03 -4.06
CA THR A 344 -17.31 21.33 -5.34
C THR A 344 -17.30 22.29 -6.52
N SER A 345 -16.67 21.87 -7.64
CA SER A 345 -16.80 22.47 -8.97
C SER A 345 -17.94 21.84 -9.80
N ILE A 346 -18.39 20.64 -9.44
CA ILE A 346 -19.47 19.92 -10.14
C ILE A 346 -20.77 20.73 -10.03
N SER A 347 -21.49 20.92 -11.13
CA SER A 347 -22.73 21.71 -11.16
C SER A 347 -23.92 20.97 -10.51
N SER A 348 -24.97 21.72 -10.14
CA SER A 348 -26.19 21.14 -9.58
C SER A 348 -27.02 20.41 -10.62
N GLU A 349 -26.89 20.80 -11.88
CA GLU A 349 -27.56 20.14 -13.02
C GLU A 349 -26.96 18.75 -13.28
N GLU A 350 -25.68 18.56 -12.97
CA GLU A 350 -25.00 17.28 -13.15
C GLU A 350 -25.24 16.32 -11.99
N LYS A 351 -25.12 16.81 -10.75
CA LYS A 351 -25.36 16.02 -9.54
C LYS A 351 -26.14 16.81 -8.49
N GLU A 352 -27.27 16.29 -8.07
CA GLU A 352 -28.05 16.84 -6.95
C GLU A 352 -27.24 16.85 -5.63
N ALA A 353 -27.62 17.74 -4.72
CA ALA A 353 -26.95 17.91 -3.43
C ALA A 353 -26.89 16.62 -2.61
N ARG A 354 -27.97 15.85 -2.54
CA ARG A 354 -28.04 14.60 -1.79
C ARG A 354 -27.16 13.52 -2.41
N GLU A 355 -27.29 13.28 -3.70
CA GLU A 355 -26.48 12.31 -4.47
C GLU A 355 -24.99 12.63 -4.36
N LEU A 356 -24.63 13.90 -4.57
CA LEU A 356 -23.23 14.33 -4.46
C LEU A 356 -22.65 14.08 -3.06
N TYR A 357 -23.45 14.29 -2.02
CA TYR A 357 -22.99 14.09 -0.66
C TYR A 357 -23.00 12.62 -0.23
N GLU A 358 -24.15 11.94 -0.34
CA GLU A 358 -24.35 10.59 0.21
C GLU A 358 -23.69 9.51 -0.64
N ASP A 359 -23.84 9.57 -1.98
CA ASP A 359 -23.37 8.51 -2.85
C ASP A 359 -21.92 8.76 -3.32
N PHE A 360 -21.58 10.02 -3.62
CA PHE A 360 -20.27 10.32 -4.16
C PHE A 360 -19.24 10.68 -3.07
N TYR A 361 -19.52 11.70 -2.24
CA TYR A 361 -18.54 12.14 -1.24
C TYR A 361 -18.31 11.11 -0.13
N CYS A 362 -19.37 10.48 0.38
CA CYS A 362 -19.25 9.51 1.48
C CYS A 362 -18.50 8.23 1.07
N ALA A 363 -18.46 7.88 -0.22
CA ALA A 363 -17.67 6.75 -0.73
C ALA A 363 -16.14 6.92 -0.52
N ARG A 364 -15.68 8.12 -0.10
CA ARG A 364 -14.30 8.36 0.34
C ARG A 364 -13.87 7.44 1.48
N GLY A 365 -14.81 6.98 2.32
CA GLY A 365 -14.51 6.09 3.45
C GLY A 365 -13.79 4.79 3.05
N ASP A 366 -13.92 4.35 1.79
CA ASP A 366 -13.23 3.15 1.31
C ASP A 366 -11.70 3.33 1.30
N MET A 367 -11.21 4.54 1.03
CA MET A 367 -9.77 4.84 1.06
C MET A 367 -9.17 4.67 2.46
N GLU A 368 -9.87 5.09 3.52
CA GLU A 368 -9.42 4.92 4.90
C GLU A 368 -9.16 3.43 5.23
N ASN A 369 -10.00 2.53 4.69
CA ASN A 369 -9.79 1.09 4.84
C ASN A 369 -8.53 0.61 4.09
N ARG A 370 -8.21 1.19 2.92
CA ARG A 370 -6.99 0.84 2.16
C ARG A 370 -5.73 1.33 2.85
N ILE A 371 -5.76 2.52 3.44
CA ILE A 371 -4.65 3.03 4.25
C ILE A 371 -4.42 2.14 5.47
N LYS A 372 -5.47 1.80 6.22
CA LYS A 372 -5.38 0.88 7.36
C LYS A 372 -4.86 -0.50 6.96
N GLU A 373 -5.31 -1.04 5.84
CA GLU A 373 -4.79 -2.30 5.30
C GLU A 373 -3.29 -2.24 5.02
N GLN A 374 -2.82 -1.13 4.45
CA GLN A 374 -1.40 -0.94 4.17
C GLN A 374 -0.60 -0.75 5.47
N GLN A 375 -1.08 0.05 6.42
CA GLN A 375 -0.41 0.27 7.71
C GLN A 375 -0.36 -1.03 8.52
N LEU A 376 -1.50 -1.63 8.81
CA LEU A 376 -1.59 -2.77 9.72
C LEU A 376 -1.21 -4.10 9.04
N GLY A 377 -1.60 -4.30 7.79
CA GLY A 377 -1.38 -5.54 7.07
C GLY A 377 -0.03 -5.63 6.37
N LEU A 378 0.56 -4.50 5.99
CA LEU A 378 1.82 -4.43 5.22
C LEU A 378 2.87 -3.50 5.87
N PHE A 379 2.65 -3.12 7.13
CA PHE A 379 3.63 -2.43 7.97
C PHE A 379 4.12 -1.08 7.41
N ALA A 380 3.21 -0.32 6.78
CA ALA A 380 3.55 0.99 6.23
C ALA A 380 3.91 2.01 7.33
N ASP A 381 3.43 1.78 8.55
CA ASP A 381 3.73 2.53 9.76
C ASP A 381 5.08 2.19 10.40
N ARG A 382 5.83 1.24 9.82
CA ARG A 382 7.15 0.83 10.36
C ARG A 382 8.27 1.78 9.93
N THR A 383 8.27 2.99 10.46
CA THR A 383 9.24 4.06 10.19
C THR A 383 10.33 4.13 11.28
N SER A 384 11.03 3.01 11.52
CA SER A 384 11.95 2.85 12.65
C SER A 384 13.41 3.27 12.39
N THR A 385 13.74 3.86 11.21
CA THR A 385 15.09 4.38 10.96
C THR A 385 15.25 5.81 11.45
N SER A 386 16.48 6.24 11.70
CA SER A 386 16.77 7.62 12.11
C SER A 386 16.54 8.65 11.00
N TRP A 387 16.54 8.23 9.73
CA TRP A 387 16.49 9.13 8.58
C TRP A 387 15.13 9.09 7.87
N MET A 388 14.53 10.25 7.65
CA MET A 388 13.22 10.36 7.02
C MET A 388 13.21 9.76 5.59
N ARG A 389 14.28 9.99 4.79
CA ARG A 389 14.41 9.39 3.44
C ARG A 389 14.39 7.85 3.46
N SER A 390 15.00 7.25 4.50
CA SER A 390 15.02 5.79 4.63
C SER A 390 13.65 5.25 5.04
N ASN A 391 12.92 5.98 5.86
CA ASN A 391 11.53 5.69 6.20
C ASN A 391 10.62 5.87 4.98
N GLN A 392 10.86 6.88 4.14
CA GLN A 392 10.18 7.00 2.83
C GLN A 392 10.41 5.78 1.95
N LEU A 393 11.63 5.25 1.90
CA LEU A 393 11.94 4.05 1.11
C LEU A 393 11.23 2.80 1.67
N ARG A 394 11.10 2.67 2.98
CA ARG A 394 10.31 1.62 3.62
C ARG A 394 8.82 1.74 3.28
N LEU A 395 8.29 2.95 3.31
CA LEU A 395 6.92 3.23 2.87
C LEU A 395 6.72 2.79 1.41
N TYR A 396 7.68 3.04 0.52
CA TYR A 396 7.62 2.56 -0.86
C TYR A 396 7.62 1.03 -0.94
N PHE A 397 8.46 0.32 -0.18
CA PHE A 397 8.43 -1.14 -0.19
C PHE A 397 7.10 -1.72 0.28
N SER A 398 6.50 -1.14 1.32
CA SER A 398 5.14 -1.47 1.75
C SER A 398 4.10 -1.17 0.65
N SER A 399 4.22 -0.01 0.01
CA SER A 399 3.35 0.40 -1.11
C SER A 399 3.41 -0.57 -2.28
N PHE A 400 4.61 -1.03 -2.66
CA PHE A 400 4.76 -2.01 -3.73
C PHE A 400 4.32 -3.42 -3.32
N ALA A 401 4.40 -3.78 -2.04
CA ALA A 401 3.78 -4.99 -1.53
C ALA A 401 2.24 -4.91 -1.64
N TYR A 402 1.65 -3.76 -1.31
CA TYR A 402 0.22 -3.50 -1.51
C TYR A 402 -0.17 -3.60 -2.99
N ILE A 403 0.55 -2.92 -3.88
CA ILE A 403 0.31 -2.93 -5.33
C ILE A 403 0.38 -4.36 -5.89
N LEU A 404 1.34 -5.16 -5.43
CA LEU A 404 1.52 -6.54 -5.87
C LEU A 404 0.36 -7.45 -5.38
N VAL A 405 -0.07 -7.31 -4.12
CA VAL A 405 -1.22 -8.05 -3.58
C VAL A 405 -2.51 -7.58 -4.25
N HIS A 406 -2.65 -6.28 -4.53
CA HIS A 406 -3.78 -5.76 -5.30
C HIS A 406 -3.81 -6.31 -6.73
N ALA A 407 -2.66 -6.42 -7.39
CA ALA A 407 -2.57 -7.07 -8.69
C ALA A 407 -3.00 -8.54 -8.64
N LEU A 408 -2.65 -9.28 -7.57
CA LEU A 408 -3.16 -10.63 -7.34
C LEU A 408 -4.69 -10.67 -7.18
N ARG A 409 -5.28 -9.72 -6.44
CA ARG A 409 -6.75 -9.62 -6.31
C ARG A 409 -7.40 -9.45 -7.68
N ARG A 410 -6.93 -8.50 -8.46
CA ARG A 410 -7.48 -8.18 -9.78
C ARG A 410 -7.29 -9.32 -10.79
N LEU A 411 -6.10 -9.90 -10.85
CA LEU A 411 -5.74 -10.87 -11.89
C LEU A 411 -6.14 -12.32 -11.52
N GLY A 412 -6.14 -12.66 -10.25
CA GLY A 412 -6.33 -14.03 -9.80
C GLY A 412 -7.56 -14.26 -8.94
N LEU A 413 -7.97 -13.29 -8.11
CA LEU A 413 -9.00 -13.47 -7.09
C LEU A 413 -10.36 -12.91 -7.47
N GLU A 414 -10.50 -12.20 -8.58
CA GLU A 414 -11.78 -11.66 -9.02
C GLU A 414 -12.85 -12.76 -9.11
N GLY A 415 -14.06 -12.48 -8.57
CA GLY A 415 -15.17 -13.44 -8.53
C GLY A 415 -14.94 -14.66 -7.60
N THR A 416 -13.93 -14.63 -6.74
CA THR A 416 -13.73 -15.63 -5.69
C THR A 416 -14.14 -15.08 -4.32
N GLU A 417 -14.19 -15.97 -3.31
CA GLU A 417 -14.46 -15.59 -1.92
C GLU A 417 -13.40 -14.61 -1.32
N LEU A 418 -12.21 -14.52 -1.91
CA LEU A 418 -11.14 -13.62 -1.48
C LEU A 418 -10.99 -12.36 -2.35
N ALA A 419 -11.89 -12.11 -3.29
CA ALA A 419 -11.81 -10.95 -4.18
C ALA A 419 -11.72 -9.60 -3.44
N LYS A 420 -12.42 -9.49 -2.29
CA LYS A 420 -12.44 -8.29 -1.42
C LYS A 420 -11.69 -8.50 -0.10
N ALA A 421 -10.93 -9.59 0.03
CA ALA A 421 -10.20 -9.89 1.26
C ALA A 421 -9.02 -8.93 1.46
N GLN A 422 -8.75 -8.56 2.70
CA GLN A 422 -7.56 -7.77 3.07
C GLN A 422 -6.27 -8.59 2.94
N CYS A 423 -5.15 -7.88 2.87
CA CYS A 423 -3.81 -8.49 2.68
C CYS A 423 -3.49 -9.57 3.72
N ASP A 424 -3.86 -9.38 4.99
CA ASP A 424 -3.61 -10.38 6.04
C ASP A 424 -4.40 -11.66 5.80
N THR A 425 -5.68 -11.54 5.39
CA THR A 425 -6.53 -12.69 5.08
C THR A 425 -5.99 -13.46 3.89
N ILE A 426 -5.57 -12.74 2.83
CA ILE A 426 -4.93 -13.35 1.65
C ILE A 426 -3.63 -14.03 2.06
N ARG A 427 -2.78 -13.36 2.84
CA ARG A 427 -1.54 -13.91 3.38
C ARG A 427 -1.79 -15.21 4.13
N LEU A 428 -2.69 -15.17 5.10
CA LEU A 428 -2.97 -16.32 5.96
C LEU A 428 -3.56 -17.50 5.17
N LYS A 429 -4.46 -17.22 4.22
CA LYS A 429 -5.17 -18.26 3.47
C LYS A 429 -4.41 -18.77 2.25
N LEU A 430 -3.63 -17.92 1.54
CA LEU A 430 -2.99 -18.29 0.28
C LEU A 430 -1.47 -18.34 0.31
N PHE A 431 -0.81 -17.56 1.20
CA PHE A 431 0.66 -17.52 1.19
C PHE A 431 1.27 -18.41 2.27
N LYS A 432 0.67 -18.47 3.46
CA LYS A 432 1.14 -19.28 4.58
C LYS A 432 0.76 -20.75 4.39
N ILE A 433 1.46 -21.43 3.48
CA ILE A 433 1.25 -22.85 3.19
C ILE A 433 2.55 -23.61 3.45
N GLY A 434 2.49 -24.61 4.32
CA GLY A 434 3.61 -25.51 4.57
C GLY A 434 3.92 -26.35 3.34
N ALA A 435 5.18 -26.37 2.91
CA ALA A 435 5.60 -27.25 1.83
C ALA A 435 7.03 -27.75 2.05
N GLN A 436 7.31 -28.96 1.61
CA GLN A 436 8.66 -29.50 1.51
C GLN A 436 9.28 -29.09 0.17
N ILE A 437 10.52 -28.61 0.19
CA ILE A 437 11.21 -28.11 -0.99
C ILE A 437 12.41 -28.99 -1.33
N GLN A 438 12.48 -29.43 -2.57
CA GLN A 438 13.64 -30.16 -3.10
C GLN A 438 14.22 -29.42 -4.29
N VAL A 439 15.52 -29.12 -4.23
CA VAL A 439 16.26 -28.40 -5.28
C VAL A 439 17.22 -29.36 -5.95
N SER A 440 17.03 -29.56 -7.25
CA SER A 440 17.95 -30.28 -8.12
C SER A 440 18.53 -29.33 -9.16
N VAL A 441 19.48 -29.79 -9.96
CA VAL A 441 20.13 -28.99 -11.02
C VAL A 441 19.10 -28.41 -12.02
N ARG A 442 18.02 -29.15 -12.29
CA ARG A 442 17.05 -28.79 -13.33
C ARG A 442 15.68 -28.38 -12.81
N LYS A 443 15.35 -28.69 -11.54
CA LYS A 443 13.99 -28.50 -11.01
C LYS A 443 14.01 -28.11 -9.54
N VAL A 444 13.09 -27.24 -9.19
CA VAL A 444 12.66 -27.00 -7.80
C VAL A 444 11.29 -27.62 -7.64
N TRP A 445 11.20 -28.63 -6.78
CA TRP A 445 9.93 -29.25 -6.41
C TRP A 445 9.39 -28.62 -5.16
N ILE A 446 8.12 -28.25 -5.18
CA ILE A 446 7.38 -27.71 -4.03
C ILE A 446 6.24 -28.69 -3.76
N SER A 447 6.38 -29.47 -2.69
CA SER A 447 5.37 -30.42 -2.25
C SER A 447 4.53 -29.75 -1.16
N PHE A 448 3.41 -29.17 -1.53
CA PHE A 448 2.49 -28.53 -0.61
C PHE A 448 1.81 -29.53 0.32
N SER A 449 1.34 -29.06 1.49
CA SER A 449 0.59 -29.87 2.44
C SER A 449 -0.69 -30.41 1.82
N GLU A 450 -0.91 -31.73 1.90
CA GLU A 450 -2.14 -32.37 1.42
C GLU A 450 -3.39 -31.96 2.21
N SER A 451 -3.21 -31.53 3.46
CA SER A 451 -4.30 -31.07 4.33
C SER A 451 -4.65 -29.58 4.13
N TYR A 452 -4.11 -28.92 3.10
CA TYR A 452 -4.37 -27.50 2.86
C TYR A 452 -5.84 -27.26 2.44
N PRO A 453 -6.60 -26.46 3.21
CA PRO A 453 -8.07 -26.38 3.04
C PRO A 453 -8.50 -25.57 1.81
N TYR A 454 -7.65 -24.71 1.24
CA TYR A 454 -7.98 -23.85 0.11
C TYR A 454 -7.35 -24.32 -1.22
N LEU A 455 -7.11 -25.63 -1.36
CA LEU A 455 -6.48 -26.23 -2.54
C LEU A 455 -7.16 -25.80 -3.85
N ASN A 456 -8.49 -25.91 -3.92
CA ASN A 456 -9.24 -25.58 -5.13
C ASN A 456 -9.11 -24.10 -5.51
N LEU A 457 -9.19 -23.21 -4.52
CA LEU A 457 -8.99 -21.78 -4.72
C LEU A 457 -7.58 -21.48 -5.23
N PHE A 458 -6.56 -22.08 -4.61
CA PHE A 458 -5.16 -21.89 -5.03
C PHE A 458 -4.94 -22.34 -6.48
N GLN A 459 -5.47 -23.49 -6.86
CA GLN A 459 -5.39 -24.01 -8.23
C GLN A 459 -6.14 -23.11 -9.23
N GLN A 460 -7.31 -22.60 -8.85
CA GLN A 460 -8.09 -21.67 -9.67
C GLN A 460 -7.31 -20.36 -9.91
N VAL A 461 -6.74 -19.78 -8.85
CA VAL A 461 -5.92 -18.56 -8.94
C VAL A 461 -4.70 -18.78 -9.84
N PHE A 462 -3.99 -19.89 -9.62
CA PHE A 462 -2.85 -20.27 -10.45
C PHE A 462 -3.24 -20.41 -11.93
N ALA A 463 -4.32 -21.13 -12.24
CA ALA A 463 -4.80 -21.33 -13.60
C ALA A 463 -5.14 -20.00 -14.29
N ARG A 464 -5.81 -19.08 -13.58
CA ARG A 464 -6.10 -17.73 -14.11
C ARG A 464 -4.82 -16.95 -14.42
N LEU A 465 -3.88 -16.94 -13.50
CA LEU A 465 -2.60 -16.26 -13.72
C LEU A 465 -1.84 -16.86 -14.93
N GLN A 466 -1.96 -18.16 -15.20
CA GLN A 466 -1.33 -18.78 -16.37
C GLN A 466 -1.95 -18.35 -17.72
N GLN A 467 -3.23 -17.95 -17.74
CA GLN A 467 -3.92 -17.49 -18.94
C GLN A 467 -3.51 -16.08 -19.38
N ILE A 468 -2.96 -15.28 -18.46
CA ILE A 468 -2.50 -13.90 -18.76
C ILE A 468 -1.17 -13.99 -19.50
N PRO A 469 -1.00 -13.34 -20.67
CA PRO A 469 0.27 -13.26 -21.36
C PRO A 469 1.37 -12.69 -20.44
N ALA A 470 2.58 -13.23 -20.52
CA ALA A 470 3.71 -12.59 -19.84
C ALA A 470 4.06 -11.30 -20.57
N CYS A 471 4.32 -10.23 -19.82
CA CYS A 471 4.95 -9.05 -20.41
C CYS A 471 6.35 -9.45 -20.94
N GLY A 472 6.62 -9.16 -22.21
CA GLY A 472 7.87 -9.49 -22.91
C GLY A 472 9.09 -8.75 -22.35
#